data_72c896a8db7989836879f10558eff366
#
_entry.id   72c896a8db7989836879f10558eff366
#
_cell.length_a   1.000
_cell.length_b   1.000
_cell.length_c   1.000
_cell.angle_alpha   90.00
_cell.angle_beta   90.00
_cell.angle_gamma   90.00
#
_symmetry.space_group_name_H-M   'P 1'
#
loop_
_entity.id
_entity.type
_entity.pdbx_description
1 polymer ?
#
loop_
_entity_poly.entity_id
_entity_poly.type
_entity_poly.pdbx_seq_one_letter_code
_entity_poly.pdbx_strand_id
1 'polypeptide(L)'
;LKIVPRPVRHGTRRGRFVLDASTALTADPALAGVAAWLRAELSQVAGGELLPGTPGPGTITLGLGEGLGPEAYRLSVGDDGVAIDAGGPAGAFYGAQTFRQLLPAAAFRRTPGTEPLVAPGTYIEDEPRFGWRGCLLDVARHFMTKHDLLRFIDLMALHKLNVLHLHLTDDQGWRLEIRRYPRLTEVGAWRRESRTGWNGAMDGRPHGGFYTQDDIREIVAYAAARHVTVVPEIDLPGHTQAAIAAHPELGNLGTAPEVRTTWGVGRNVLNAEDATIAFFRDVLEEVLELFPSPYVCVGGDECRKDQWRESPSAQRRIRELGLRDEEELQSWFIHQFDDFLTGRGRRLVGWDEILEGGLAPGAVVASWRGELGAVAAARRGHDVVNCSNTQVYLDYRQGVGEDEPVPFGTVLTLEDVYAFEPVPRELRGDPAAERVLGAQCGVWTELIDSNRRIDYMVFPRLAAFAETVWATAARDLEDFRARLAAHLPRLEAIGVEYRRESGPLPWQTRPGVPGRPEDPKEWQATVDAWTSNLRDLA
;
A
#
# COMPACT_ATOMS: atom_id res chain seq x y z
N LEU A 1 4.94 11.91 -24.79
CA LEU A 1 3.79 11.12 -24.35
C LEU A 1 3.39 11.57 -22.94
N LYS A 2 2.07 11.70 -22.66
CA LYS A 2 1.58 12.29 -21.39
C LYS A 2 0.97 11.20 -20.48
N ILE A 3 1.75 10.16 -20.18
CA ILE A 3 1.34 8.98 -19.39
C ILE A 3 2.21 8.83 -18.15
N VAL A 4 1.61 8.45 -17.04
CA VAL A 4 2.25 8.11 -15.76
C VAL A 4 1.69 6.78 -15.25
N PRO A 5 2.53 5.79 -14.92
CA PRO A 5 3.99 5.74 -15.12
C PRO A 5 4.38 5.66 -16.59
N ARG A 6 5.66 6.04 -16.87
CA ARG A 6 6.23 6.04 -18.22
C ARG A 6 6.36 4.61 -18.74
N PRO A 7 5.84 4.33 -19.96
CA PRO A 7 6.01 3.01 -20.57
C PRO A 7 7.44 2.77 -21.06
N VAL A 8 7.81 1.49 -21.16
CA VAL A 8 9.15 1.03 -21.58
C VAL A 8 9.50 1.54 -22.98
N ARG A 9 8.58 1.37 -23.92
CA ARG A 9 8.74 1.87 -25.30
C ARG A 9 7.47 2.52 -25.80
N HIS A 10 7.61 3.58 -26.54
CA HIS A 10 6.48 4.23 -27.21
C HIS A 10 6.92 4.94 -28.49
N GLY A 11 5.98 5.13 -29.40
CA GLY A 11 6.16 5.88 -30.63
C GLY A 11 4.85 6.47 -31.12
N THR A 12 4.96 7.43 -32.06
CA THR A 12 3.80 7.99 -32.75
C THR A 12 3.39 7.08 -33.89
N ARG A 13 2.07 7.00 -34.13
CA ARG A 13 1.46 6.32 -35.27
C ARG A 13 0.56 7.32 -36.02
N ARG A 14 0.31 7.11 -37.30
CA ARG A 14 -0.65 7.93 -38.06
C ARG A 14 -2.07 7.68 -37.57
N GLY A 15 -2.92 8.70 -37.69
CA GLY A 15 -4.33 8.61 -37.35
C GLY A 15 -4.64 8.95 -35.89
N ARG A 16 -5.86 8.65 -35.49
CA ARG A 16 -6.41 8.91 -34.16
C ARG A 16 -7.60 7.99 -33.91
N PHE A 17 -7.94 7.79 -32.67
CA PHE A 17 -9.17 7.09 -32.27
C PHE A 17 -10.11 8.07 -31.58
N VAL A 18 -11.40 8.03 -31.92
CA VAL A 18 -12.45 8.83 -31.28
C VAL A 18 -13.32 7.89 -30.46
N LEU A 19 -13.40 8.13 -29.17
CA LEU A 19 -14.30 7.43 -28.28
C LEU A 19 -15.65 8.16 -28.25
N ASP A 20 -16.71 7.50 -28.67
CA ASP A 20 -18.09 8.00 -28.65
C ASP A 20 -19.12 6.86 -28.48
N ALA A 21 -20.40 7.19 -28.55
CA ALA A 21 -21.49 6.24 -28.39
C ALA A 21 -21.55 5.12 -29.46
N SER A 22 -20.83 5.27 -30.57
CA SER A 22 -20.74 4.25 -31.63
C SER A 22 -19.55 3.29 -31.41
N THR A 23 -18.68 3.57 -30.43
CA THR A 23 -17.52 2.76 -30.12
C THR A 23 -17.93 1.35 -29.69
N ALA A 24 -17.31 0.35 -30.31
CA ALA A 24 -17.48 -1.06 -29.92
C ALA A 24 -16.29 -1.55 -29.10
N LEU A 25 -16.52 -2.62 -28.31
CA LEU A 25 -15.46 -3.31 -27.56
C LEU A 25 -15.59 -4.81 -27.73
N THR A 26 -14.50 -5.45 -28.14
CA THR A 26 -14.38 -6.90 -28.24
C THR A 26 -13.17 -7.41 -27.48
N ALA A 27 -13.22 -8.64 -27.00
CA ALA A 27 -12.12 -9.22 -26.22
C ALA A 27 -12.03 -10.73 -26.41
N ASP A 28 -10.83 -11.26 -26.25
CA ASP A 28 -10.63 -12.67 -26.01
C ASP A 28 -11.42 -13.12 -24.78
N PRO A 29 -12.07 -14.31 -24.78
CA PRO A 29 -12.81 -14.81 -23.62
C PRO A 29 -12.03 -14.82 -22.31
N ALA A 30 -10.73 -15.07 -22.34
CA ALA A 30 -9.87 -15.02 -21.15
C ALA A 30 -9.73 -13.60 -20.55
N LEU A 31 -10.05 -12.56 -21.31
CA LEU A 31 -9.97 -11.15 -20.91
C LEU A 31 -11.35 -10.54 -20.62
N ALA A 32 -12.40 -11.36 -20.53
CA ALA A 32 -13.79 -10.90 -20.38
C ALA A 32 -13.98 -10.00 -19.13
N GLY A 33 -13.30 -10.28 -18.02
CA GLY A 33 -13.33 -9.45 -16.80
C GLY A 33 -12.79 -8.05 -17.03
N VAL A 34 -11.65 -7.92 -17.72
CA VAL A 34 -11.04 -6.65 -18.09
C VAL A 34 -11.93 -5.89 -19.07
N ALA A 35 -12.51 -6.59 -20.05
CA ALA A 35 -13.46 -5.99 -21.00
C ALA A 35 -14.69 -5.44 -20.31
N ALA A 36 -15.26 -6.17 -19.35
CA ALA A 36 -16.42 -5.73 -18.56
C ALA A 36 -16.09 -4.46 -17.75
N TRP A 37 -14.93 -4.45 -17.08
CA TRP A 37 -14.46 -3.28 -16.34
C TRP A 37 -14.25 -2.08 -17.28
N LEU A 38 -13.52 -2.24 -18.40
CA LEU A 38 -13.24 -1.16 -19.34
C LEU A 38 -14.53 -0.62 -19.97
N ARG A 39 -15.49 -1.50 -20.30
CA ARG A 39 -16.82 -1.11 -20.78
C ARG A 39 -17.54 -0.24 -19.76
N ALA A 40 -17.56 -0.63 -18.50
CA ALA A 40 -18.20 0.14 -17.43
C ALA A 40 -17.60 1.54 -17.28
N GLU A 41 -16.25 1.65 -17.35
CA GLU A 41 -15.55 2.92 -17.26
C GLU A 41 -15.81 3.85 -18.46
N LEU A 42 -15.74 3.31 -19.67
CA LEU A 42 -15.83 4.14 -20.88
C LEU A 42 -17.27 4.47 -21.29
N SER A 43 -18.23 3.59 -21.05
CA SER A 43 -19.63 3.82 -21.40
C SER A 43 -20.21 5.07 -20.73
N GLN A 44 -19.75 5.36 -19.50
CA GLN A 44 -20.19 6.55 -18.76
C GLN A 44 -19.88 7.86 -19.48
N VAL A 45 -18.76 7.92 -20.21
CA VAL A 45 -18.26 9.15 -20.86
C VAL A 45 -18.46 9.14 -22.38
N ALA A 46 -18.61 7.97 -22.99
CA ALA A 46 -18.86 7.81 -24.42
C ALA A 46 -20.29 8.23 -24.85
N GLY A 47 -21.22 8.35 -23.88
CA GLY A 47 -22.61 8.70 -24.16
C GLY A 47 -23.51 7.51 -24.53
N GLY A 48 -23.01 6.29 -24.37
CA GLY A 48 -23.75 5.05 -24.62
C GLY A 48 -22.97 3.82 -24.21
N GLU A 49 -23.63 2.67 -24.13
CA GLU A 49 -22.95 1.40 -23.81
C GLU A 49 -22.08 0.96 -25.00
N LEU A 50 -20.82 0.61 -24.71
CA LEU A 50 -19.91 0.03 -25.70
C LEU A 50 -20.36 -1.40 -26.03
N LEU A 51 -21.02 -1.57 -27.17
CA LEU A 51 -21.54 -2.87 -27.62
C LEU A 51 -20.40 -3.77 -28.13
N PRO A 52 -20.61 -5.10 -28.16
CA PRO A 52 -19.72 -6.01 -28.85
C PRO A 52 -19.57 -5.65 -30.34
N GLY A 53 -18.34 -5.74 -30.87
CA GLY A 53 -18.05 -5.45 -32.27
C GLY A 53 -17.01 -6.40 -32.86
N THR A 54 -16.65 -6.15 -34.11
CA THR A 54 -15.52 -6.83 -34.79
C THR A 54 -14.30 -5.92 -34.77
N PRO A 55 -13.08 -6.48 -34.70
CA PRO A 55 -11.85 -5.67 -34.81
C PRO A 55 -11.86 -4.77 -36.05
N GLY A 56 -11.47 -3.48 -35.88
CA GLY A 56 -11.46 -2.51 -36.97
C GLY A 56 -11.73 -1.08 -36.50
N PRO A 57 -11.98 -0.16 -37.42
CA PRO A 57 -12.30 1.23 -37.12
C PRO A 57 -13.44 1.34 -36.09
N GLY A 58 -13.28 2.24 -35.11
CA GLY A 58 -14.28 2.45 -34.04
C GLY A 58 -14.34 1.33 -32.99
N THR A 59 -13.47 0.33 -33.03
CA THR A 59 -13.47 -0.78 -32.08
C THR A 59 -12.23 -0.79 -31.18
N ILE A 60 -12.43 -1.07 -29.89
CA ILE A 60 -11.36 -1.41 -28.94
C ILE A 60 -11.29 -2.94 -28.86
N THR A 61 -10.12 -3.49 -29.11
CA THR A 61 -9.88 -4.95 -29.11
C THR A 61 -8.91 -5.32 -28.00
N LEU A 62 -9.28 -6.28 -27.14
CA LEU A 62 -8.38 -6.89 -26.17
C LEU A 62 -8.02 -8.30 -26.62
N GLY A 63 -6.74 -8.57 -26.86
CA GLY A 63 -6.23 -9.86 -27.33
C GLY A 63 -5.16 -10.44 -26.42
N LEU A 64 -4.93 -11.75 -26.52
CA LEU A 64 -3.75 -12.40 -25.97
C LEU A 64 -2.60 -12.31 -26.98
N GLY A 65 -1.44 -11.81 -26.52
CA GLY A 65 -0.23 -11.63 -27.30
C GLY A 65 0.82 -12.70 -27.00
N GLU A 66 1.35 -13.34 -28.03
CA GLU A 66 2.43 -14.31 -27.87
C GLU A 66 3.74 -13.63 -27.42
N GLY A 67 4.50 -14.33 -26.58
CA GLY A 67 5.83 -13.91 -26.11
C GLY A 67 5.83 -12.74 -25.11
N LEU A 68 4.66 -12.39 -24.55
CA LEU A 68 4.54 -11.38 -23.50
C LEU A 68 4.49 -12.00 -22.11
N GLY A 69 5.15 -11.38 -21.14
CA GLY A 69 5.01 -11.72 -19.73
C GLY A 69 3.57 -11.46 -19.23
N PRO A 70 3.14 -12.06 -18.09
CA PRO A 70 1.75 -12.00 -17.61
C PRO A 70 1.22 -10.57 -17.40
N GLU A 71 2.08 -9.62 -17.07
CA GLU A 71 1.75 -8.21 -16.83
C GLU A 71 2.14 -7.29 -18.01
N ALA A 72 2.79 -7.85 -19.06
CA ALA A 72 3.21 -7.09 -20.24
C ALA A 72 2.07 -6.90 -21.25
N TYR A 73 2.15 -5.82 -22.03
CA TYR A 73 1.19 -5.52 -23.08
C TYR A 73 1.81 -4.72 -24.24
N ARG A 74 1.15 -4.80 -25.39
CA ARG A 74 1.33 -3.92 -26.55
C ARG A 74 0.02 -3.17 -26.78
N LEU A 75 0.09 -1.87 -26.94
CA LEU A 75 -1.06 -1.00 -27.25
C LEU A 75 -0.81 -0.31 -28.58
N SER A 76 -1.77 -0.40 -29.48
CA SER A 76 -1.77 0.29 -30.76
C SER A 76 -3.06 1.10 -30.92
N VAL A 77 -2.94 2.39 -31.24
CA VAL A 77 -4.05 3.30 -31.48
C VAL A 77 -3.90 3.93 -32.86
N GLY A 78 -4.97 3.95 -33.65
CA GLY A 78 -4.99 4.56 -34.99
C GLY A 78 -6.39 4.66 -35.56
N ASP A 79 -6.49 5.05 -36.83
CA ASP A 79 -7.78 5.10 -37.55
C ASP A 79 -8.41 3.70 -37.76
N ASP A 80 -7.62 2.67 -37.62
CA ASP A 80 -7.99 1.26 -37.70
C ASP A 80 -8.50 0.69 -36.36
N GLY A 81 -8.60 1.51 -35.33
CA GLY A 81 -9.10 1.15 -34.01
C GLY A 81 -8.04 1.18 -32.91
N VAL A 82 -8.35 0.53 -31.80
CA VAL A 82 -7.46 0.29 -30.66
C VAL A 82 -7.24 -1.20 -30.49
N ALA A 83 -5.98 -1.63 -30.43
CA ALA A 83 -5.62 -3.00 -30.09
C ALA A 83 -4.74 -3.02 -28.84
N ILE A 84 -5.11 -3.85 -27.86
CA ILE A 84 -4.34 -4.15 -26.64
C ILE A 84 -4.08 -5.65 -26.64
N ASP A 85 -2.85 -6.04 -26.97
CA ASP A 85 -2.39 -7.41 -26.92
C ASP A 85 -1.57 -7.60 -25.65
N ALA A 86 -1.96 -8.55 -24.80
CA ALA A 86 -1.38 -8.73 -23.47
C ALA A 86 -0.97 -10.18 -23.20
N GLY A 87 0.00 -10.38 -22.32
CA GLY A 87 0.40 -11.71 -21.88
C GLY A 87 -0.60 -12.38 -20.92
N GLY A 88 -1.54 -11.60 -20.38
CA GLY A 88 -2.58 -12.07 -19.48
C GLY A 88 -3.55 -10.96 -19.07
N PRO A 89 -4.55 -11.27 -18.20
CA PRO A 89 -5.54 -10.29 -17.75
C PRO A 89 -4.94 -9.05 -17.09
N ALA A 90 -3.87 -9.19 -16.29
CA ALA A 90 -3.19 -8.05 -15.65
C ALA A 90 -2.57 -7.11 -16.68
N GLY A 91 -1.84 -7.65 -17.68
CA GLY A 91 -1.28 -6.87 -18.78
C GLY A 91 -2.37 -6.15 -19.59
N ALA A 92 -3.49 -6.82 -19.87
CA ALA A 92 -4.62 -6.22 -20.57
C ALA A 92 -5.22 -5.06 -19.77
N PHE A 93 -5.35 -5.20 -18.44
CA PHE A 93 -5.82 -4.15 -17.55
C PHE A 93 -4.88 -2.94 -17.55
N TYR A 94 -3.57 -3.16 -17.45
CA TYR A 94 -2.59 -2.06 -17.49
C TYR A 94 -2.53 -1.38 -18.86
N GLY A 95 -2.70 -2.14 -19.95
CA GLY A 95 -2.85 -1.60 -21.30
C GLY A 95 -4.11 -0.73 -21.42
N ALA A 96 -5.22 -1.17 -20.84
CA ALA A 96 -6.48 -0.42 -20.80
C ALA A 96 -6.35 0.87 -19.95
N GLN A 97 -5.67 0.83 -18.80
CA GLN A 97 -5.35 2.04 -18.01
C GLN A 97 -4.48 3.02 -18.82
N THR A 98 -3.51 2.51 -19.57
CA THR A 98 -2.67 3.32 -20.44
C THR A 98 -3.48 3.93 -21.58
N PHE A 99 -4.38 3.18 -22.21
CA PHE A 99 -5.30 3.70 -23.23
C PHE A 99 -6.18 4.84 -22.66
N ARG A 100 -6.74 4.67 -21.47
CA ARG A 100 -7.52 5.73 -20.81
C ARG A 100 -6.70 7.01 -20.63
N GLN A 101 -5.41 6.91 -20.31
CA GLN A 101 -4.53 8.08 -20.18
C GLN A 101 -4.13 8.73 -21.53
N LEU A 102 -4.35 8.07 -22.67
CA LEU A 102 -4.21 8.71 -23.99
C LEU A 102 -5.40 9.62 -24.32
N LEU A 103 -6.54 9.39 -23.69
CA LEU A 103 -7.71 10.25 -23.80
C LEU A 103 -7.55 11.54 -22.98
N PRO A 104 -8.30 12.60 -23.30
CA PRO A 104 -8.37 13.82 -22.49
C PRO A 104 -8.84 13.54 -21.05
N ALA A 105 -8.57 14.47 -20.13
CA ALA A 105 -9.01 14.37 -18.74
C ALA A 105 -10.54 14.21 -18.59
N ALA A 106 -11.32 14.71 -19.56
CA ALA A 106 -12.76 14.51 -19.62
C ALA A 106 -13.18 13.03 -19.63
N ALA A 107 -12.34 12.12 -20.13
CA ALA A 107 -12.58 10.67 -20.11
C ALA A 107 -12.54 10.06 -18.69
N PHE A 108 -12.13 10.80 -17.68
CA PHE A 108 -12.13 10.39 -16.27
C PHE A 108 -13.33 10.91 -15.47
N ARG A 109 -14.26 11.62 -16.13
CA ARG A 109 -15.53 12.05 -15.53
C ARG A 109 -16.54 10.90 -15.52
N ARG A 110 -17.66 11.10 -14.86
CA ARG A 110 -18.73 10.10 -14.75
C ARG A 110 -19.89 10.31 -15.71
N THR A 111 -19.82 11.31 -16.56
CA THR A 111 -20.86 11.67 -17.55
C THR A 111 -20.19 12.23 -18.79
N PRO A 112 -20.85 12.12 -19.96
CA PRO A 112 -20.37 12.78 -21.18
C PRO A 112 -20.20 14.27 -20.97
N GLY A 113 -19.12 14.81 -21.55
CA GLY A 113 -18.84 16.25 -21.63
C GLY A 113 -19.02 16.77 -23.06
N THR A 114 -18.62 18.02 -23.27
CA THR A 114 -18.62 18.65 -24.60
C THR A 114 -17.29 18.49 -25.35
N GLU A 115 -16.22 18.09 -24.66
CA GLU A 115 -14.91 17.86 -25.24
C GLU A 115 -14.87 16.51 -25.98
N PRO A 116 -14.42 16.47 -27.24
CA PRO A 116 -14.23 15.22 -27.95
C PRO A 116 -13.19 14.32 -27.29
N LEU A 117 -13.50 13.05 -27.08
CA LEU A 117 -12.61 12.08 -26.48
C LEU A 117 -11.71 11.44 -27.54
N VAL A 118 -10.59 12.08 -27.84
CA VAL A 118 -9.67 11.69 -28.91
C VAL A 118 -8.35 11.19 -28.35
N ALA A 119 -7.99 9.95 -28.69
CA ALA A 119 -6.66 9.40 -28.46
C ALA A 119 -5.80 9.55 -29.73
N PRO A 120 -4.58 10.11 -29.63
CA PRO A 120 -3.67 10.24 -30.78
C PRO A 120 -3.14 8.88 -31.21
N GLY A 121 -2.81 8.75 -32.51
CA GLY A 121 -2.15 7.55 -33.05
C GLY A 121 -0.84 7.27 -32.31
N THR A 122 -0.78 6.11 -31.67
CA THR A 122 0.29 5.78 -30.71
C THR A 122 0.58 4.29 -30.75
N TYR A 123 1.85 3.92 -30.53
CA TYR A 123 2.29 2.57 -30.28
C TYR A 123 3.05 2.51 -28.96
N ILE A 124 2.75 1.53 -28.11
CA ILE A 124 3.34 1.33 -26.79
C ILE A 124 3.65 -0.16 -26.58
N GLU A 125 4.83 -0.46 -26.06
CA GLU A 125 5.17 -1.73 -25.42
C GLU A 125 5.57 -1.45 -23.98
N ASP A 126 5.01 -2.21 -23.05
CA ASP A 126 5.18 -1.90 -21.64
C ASP A 126 5.07 -3.14 -20.75
N GLU A 127 5.83 -3.12 -19.67
CA GLU A 127 5.84 -4.15 -18.61
C GLU A 127 6.41 -3.56 -17.32
N PRO A 128 6.05 -4.09 -16.15
CA PRO A 128 6.58 -3.59 -14.88
C PRO A 128 8.03 -4.01 -14.65
N ARG A 129 8.77 -3.15 -13.95
CA ARG A 129 10.13 -3.44 -13.47
C ARG A 129 10.15 -4.42 -12.30
N PHE A 130 9.17 -4.30 -11.38
CA PHE A 130 9.08 -5.11 -10.16
C PHE A 130 7.73 -5.82 -10.04
N GLY A 131 7.74 -7.01 -9.45
CA GLY A 131 6.53 -7.76 -9.14
C GLY A 131 5.74 -7.20 -7.96
N TRP A 132 6.41 -6.64 -6.93
CA TRP A 132 5.77 -5.96 -5.80
C TRP A 132 5.79 -4.45 -6.00
N ARG A 133 4.63 -3.85 -6.19
CA ARG A 133 4.41 -2.42 -6.35
C ARG A 133 3.33 -2.00 -5.36
N GLY A 134 3.76 -1.82 -4.10
CA GLY A 134 2.87 -1.76 -2.94
C GLY A 134 2.55 -0.35 -2.47
N CYS A 135 1.40 -0.23 -1.80
CA CYS A 135 1.07 0.88 -0.93
C CYS A 135 0.43 0.34 0.35
N LEU A 136 0.97 0.71 1.51
CA LEU A 136 0.34 0.45 2.79
C LEU A 136 -0.67 1.55 3.08
N LEU A 137 -1.86 1.17 3.54
CA LEU A 137 -2.83 2.08 4.12
C LEU A 137 -3.18 1.63 5.55
N ASP A 138 -2.88 2.49 6.51
CA ASP A 138 -3.27 2.33 7.89
C ASP A 138 -4.75 2.73 8.07
N VAL A 139 -5.56 1.77 8.52
CA VAL A 139 -6.97 1.99 8.87
C VAL A 139 -7.22 1.84 10.37
N ALA A 140 -6.17 1.52 11.13
CA ALA A 140 -6.25 1.31 12.57
C ALA A 140 -6.20 2.64 13.34
N ARG A 141 -5.27 3.55 13.03
CA ARG A 141 -5.17 4.85 13.71
C ARG A 141 -6.36 5.73 13.38
N HIS A 142 -6.69 5.89 12.09
CA HIS A 142 -7.98 6.46 11.68
C HIS A 142 -8.71 5.52 10.73
N PHE A 143 -9.93 5.15 11.12
CA PHE A 143 -10.77 4.25 10.34
C PHE A 143 -11.22 4.93 9.04
N MET A 144 -10.97 4.28 7.92
CA MET A 144 -11.47 4.66 6.59
C MET A 144 -12.63 3.73 6.21
N THR A 145 -13.70 4.30 5.68
CA THR A 145 -14.87 3.51 5.30
C THR A 145 -14.55 2.55 4.14
N LYS A 146 -15.36 1.52 3.95
CA LYS A 146 -15.24 0.64 2.79
C LYS A 146 -15.17 1.42 1.47
N HIS A 147 -16.01 2.44 1.31
CA HIS A 147 -16.02 3.26 0.08
C HIS A 147 -14.71 4.05 -0.12
N ASP A 148 -14.07 4.49 0.96
CA ASP A 148 -12.75 5.13 0.88
C ASP A 148 -11.69 4.14 0.39
N LEU A 149 -11.74 2.87 0.87
CA LEU A 149 -10.85 1.81 0.40
C LEU A 149 -11.07 1.46 -1.08
N LEU A 150 -12.33 1.30 -1.51
CA LEU A 150 -12.63 1.02 -2.92
C LEU A 150 -12.10 2.13 -3.84
N ARG A 151 -12.29 3.39 -3.43
CA ARG A 151 -11.73 4.55 -4.14
C ARG A 151 -10.20 4.52 -4.15
N PHE A 152 -9.55 4.19 -3.02
CA PHE A 152 -8.09 4.13 -2.93
C PHE A 152 -7.52 3.03 -3.83
N ILE A 153 -8.18 1.88 -3.91
CA ILE A 153 -7.84 0.80 -4.85
C ILE A 153 -7.93 1.28 -6.31
N ASP A 154 -8.95 2.06 -6.68
CA ASP A 154 -9.04 2.65 -8.03
C ASP A 154 -7.85 3.56 -8.34
N LEU A 155 -7.43 4.38 -7.36
CA LEU A 155 -6.28 5.27 -7.51
C LEU A 155 -4.97 4.50 -7.62
N MET A 156 -4.78 3.44 -6.83
CA MET A 156 -3.64 2.53 -6.96
C MET A 156 -3.59 1.88 -8.35
N ALA A 157 -4.72 1.33 -8.79
CA ALA A 157 -4.86 0.65 -10.08
C ALA A 157 -4.62 1.59 -11.28
N LEU A 158 -5.04 2.85 -11.19
CA LEU A 158 -4.74 3.87 -12.19
C LEU A 158 -3.23 4.07 -12.37
N HIS A 159 -2.46 3.95 -11.29
CA HIS A 159 -1.01 4.08 -11.25
C HIS A 159 -0.27 2.73 -11.41
N LYS A 160 -1.00 1.65 -11.73
CA LYS A 160 -0.45 0.29 -11.94
C LYS A 160 0.24 -0.31 -10.70
N LEU A 161 -0.12 0.16 -9.49
CA LEU A 161 0.23 -0.50 -8.24
C LEU A 161 -0.64 -1.75 -8.06
N ASN A 162 -0.04 -2.82 -7.53
CA ASN A 162 -0.70 -4.14 -7.49
C ASN A 162 -0.77 -4.78 -6.10
N VAL A 163 -0.28 -4.13 -5.06
CA VAL A 163 -0.35 -4.62 -3.68
C VAL A 163 -0.88 -3.53 -2.76
N LEU A 164 -2.06 -3.75 -2.18
CA LEU A 164 -2.58 -2.98 -1.06
C LEU A 164 -2.22 -3.71 0.23
N HIS A 165 -1.27 -3.20 0.98
CA HIS A 165 -0.97 -3.66 2.33
C HIS A 165 -1.95 -2.96 3.28
N LEU A 166 -2.86 -3.70 3.89
CA LEU A 166 -3.93 -3.17 4.71
C LEU A 166 -3.60 -3.40 6.20
N HIS A 167 -3.17 -2.33 6.88
CA HIS A 167 -2.85 -2.36 8.30
C HIS A 167 -4.13 -2.27 9.14
N LEU A 168 -4.62 -3.46 9.55
CA LEU A 168 -5.95 -3.65 10.11
C LEU A 168 -6.03 -3.49 11.62
N THR A 169 -4.90 -3.61 12.34
CA THR A 169 -4.89 -3.67 13.81
C THR A 169 -3.71 -2.90 14.38
N ASP A 170 -3.97 -2.12 15.43
CA ASP A 170 -2.95 -1.39 16.18
C ASP A 170 -3.48 -1.03 17.58
N ASP A 171 -2.70 -0.32 18.38
CA ASP A 171 -3.05 0.14 19.73
C ASP A 171 -4.37 0.94 19.76
N GLN A 172 -4.67 1.69 18.67
CA GLN A 172 -5.79 2.64 18.60
C GLN A 172 -7.04 2.03 17.96
N GLY A 173 -6.96 0.81 17.45
CA GLY A 173 -8.14 0.17 16.89
C GLY A 173 -7.90 -1.20 16.25
N TRP A 174 -8.88 -2.06 16.39
CA TRP A 174 -9.02 -3.34 15.71
C TRP A 174 -10.11 -3.22 14.64
N ARG A 175 -9.79 -3.46 13.35
CA ARG A 175 -10.68 -3.11 12.23
C ARG A 175 -11.28 -4.29 11.47
N LEU A 176 -11.05 -5.52 11.90
CA LEU A 176 -11.55 -6.72 11.24
C LEU A 176 -12.50 -7.52 12.13
N GLU A 177 -13.68 -7.84 11.63
CA GLU A 177 -14.60 -8.77 12.30
C GLU A 177 -13.98 -10.17 12.37
N ILE A 178 -13.83 -10.67 13.60
CA ILE A 178 -13.46 -12.06 13.91
C ILE A 178 -14.64 -12.70 14.63
N ARG A 179 -15.35 -13.58 13.96
CA ARG A 179 -16.61 -14.15 14.48
C ARG A 179 -16.40 -14.98 15.75
N ARG A 180 -15.25 -15.63 15.85
CA ARG A 180 -14.88 -16.40 17.05
C ARG A 180 -14.64 -15.50 18.25
N TYR A 181 -14.17 -14.27 18.03
CA TYR A 181 -13.81 -13.32 19.07
C TYR A 181 -14.48 -11.94 18.85
N PRO A 182 -15.83 -11.85 19.00
CA PRO A 182 -16.58 -10.63 18.64
C PRO A 182 -16.16 -9.40 19.47
N ARG A 183 -15.64 -9.59 20.67
CA ARG A 183 -15.16 -8.50 21.53
C ARG A 183 -14.01 -7.71 20.88
N LEU A 184 -13.26 -8.29 19.95
CA LEU A 184 -12.23 -7.57 19.19
C LEU A 184 -12.81 -6.35 18.45
N THR A 185 -14.04 -6.44 17.92
CA THR A 185 -14.72 -5.32 17.28
C THR A 185 -15.73 -4.62 18.19
N GLU A 186 -16.36 -5.31 19.14
CA GLU A 186 -17.26 -4.68 20.11
C GLU A 186 -16.54 -3.68 21.02
N VAL A 187 -15.31 -3.99 21.40
CA VAL A 187 -14.47 -3.18 22.31
C VAL A 187 -13.29 -2.58 21.54
N GLY A 188 -12.48 -3.42 20.90
CA GLY A 188 -11.21 -3.02 20.27
C GLY A 188 -11.36 -2.05 19.10
N ALA A 189 -12.53 -2.01 18.43
CA ALA A 189 -12.76 -1.10 17.31
C ALA A 189 -13.09 0.34 17.72
N TRP A 190 -13.24 0.64 19.02
CA TRP A 190 -13.77 1.92 19.49
C TRP A 190 -12.87 2.54 20.57
N ARG A 191 -12.51 3.82 20.38
CA ARG A 191 -11.86 4.63 21.41
C ARG A 191 -12.70 5.84 21.75
N ARG A 192 -12.62 6.31 22.99
CA ARG A 192 -13.49 7.40 23.50
C ARG A 192 -13.21 8.76 22.88
N GLU A 193 -11.98 9.01 22.44
CA GLU A 193 -11.51 10.28 21.87
C GLU A 193 -10.17 10.07 21.16
N SER A 194 -9.69 11.09 20.44
CA SER A 194 -8.38 11.08 19.81
C SER A 194 -7.58 12.32 20.15
N ARG A 195 -6.26 12.17 20.23
CA ARG A 195 -5.37 13.32 20.32
C ARG A 195 -5.31 14.05 18.98
N THR A 196 -5.53 15.39 19.02
CA THR A 196 -5.41 16.24 17.83
C THR A 196 -3.94 16.56 17.56
N GLY A 197 -3.48 16.30 16.34
CA GLY A 197 -2.06 16.41 16.03
C GLY A 197 -1.21 15.48 16.89
N TRP A 198 0.11 15.73 16.96
CA TRP A 198 1.01 14.85 17.71
C TRP A 198 0.92 15.02 19.23
N ASN A 199 0.90 16.27 19.70
CA ASN A 199 0.87 16.62 21.13
C ASN A 199 -0.25 17.61 21.50
N GLY A 200 -1.32 17.68 20.70
CA GLY A 200 -2.45 18.56 20.95
C GLY A 200 -3.40 18.07 22.04
N ALA A 201 -4.47 18.80 22.24
CA ALA A 201 -5.55 18.41 23.14
C ALA A 201 -6.31 17.19 22.61
N MET A 202 -7.04 16.53 23.50
CA MET A 202 -8.01 15.50 23.10
C MET A 202 -9.21 16.17 22.42
N ASP A 203 -9.74 15.52 21.39
CA ASP A 203 -10.87 16.05 20.60
C ASP A 203 -12.25 15.84 21.27
N GLY A 204 -12.29 14.98 22.30
CA GLY A 204 -13.51 14.65 23.03
C GLY A 204 -14.56 13.92 22.17
N ARG A 205 -14.16 13.31 21.05
CA ARG A 205 -15.06 12.61 20.12
C ARG A 205 -14.73 11.13 20.04
N PRO A 206 -15.69 10.23 20.27
CA PRO A 206 -15.50 8.82 20.00
C PRO A 206 -15.09 8.58 18.54
N HIS A 207 -14.10 7.71 18.35
CA HIS A 207 -13.66 7.29 17.03
C HIS A 207 -13.65 5.77 16.93
N GLY A 208 -14.05 5.25 15.77
CA GLY A 208 -14.00 3.81 15.54
C GLY A 208 -14.71 3.39 14.27
N GLY A 209 -14.79 2.10 14.11
CA GLY A 209 -15.36 1.38 12.98
C GLY A 209 -14.57 0.12 12.71
N PHE A 210 -15.16 -0.77 11.96
CA PHE A 210 -14.53 -2.01 11.52
C PHE A 210 -15.18 -2.48 10.22
N TYR A 211 -14.52 -3.39 9.53
CA TYR A 211 -15.04 -4.07 8.36
C TYR A 211 -15.64 -5.40 8.80
N THR A 212 -16.88 -5.66 8.38
CA THR A 212 -17.46 -6.99 8.48
C THR A 212 -16.72 -7.94 7.54
N GLN A 213 -16.84 -9.24 7.76
CA GLN A 213 -16.26 -10.22 6.83
C GLN A 213 -16.83 -10.06 5.41
N ASP A 214 -18.09 -9.64 5.29
CA ASP A 214 -18.69 -9.39 3.97
C ASP A 214 -18.14 -8.13 3.31
N ASP A 215 -17.84 -7.07 4.08
CA ASP A 215 -17.12 -5.91 3.57
C ASP A 215 -15.72 -6.28 3.05
N ILE A 216 -15.00 -7.13 3.78
CA ILE A 216 -13.67 -7.60 3.34
C ILE A 216 -13.79 -8.43 2.05
N ARG A 217 -14.76 -9.33 1.95
CA ARG A 217 -14.99 -10.11 0.71
C ARG A 217 -15.25 -9.19 -0.49
N GLU A 218 -16.03 -8.12 -0.29
CA GLU A 218 -16.28 -7.12 -1.33
C GLU A 218 -14.99 -6.36 -1.68
N ILE A 219 -14.22 -5.88 -0.70
CA ILE A 219 -12.96 -5.17 -0.92
C ILE A 219 -11.97 -6.05 -1.69
N VAL A 220 -11.80 -7.31 -1.28
CA VAL A 220 -10.89 -8.26 -1.93
C VAL A 220 -11.32 -8.57 -3.37
N ALA A 221 -12.60 -8.81 -3.60
CA ALA A 221 -13.13 -9.06 -4.95
C ALA A 221 -12.98 -7.82 -5.86
N TYR A 222 -13.23 -6.62 -5.32
CA TYR A 222 -13.07 -5.36 -6.04
C TYR A 222 -11.61 -5.09 -6.42
N ALA A 223 -10.69 -5.35 -5.49
CA ALA A 223 -9.24 -5.24 -5.73
C ALA A 223 -8.78 -6.26 -6.78
N ALA A 224 -9.22 -7.52 -6.67
CA ALA A 224 -8.87 -8.58 -7.62
C ALA A 224 -9.31 -8.26 -9.06
N ALA A 225 -10.50 -7.64 -9.24
CA ALA A 225 -10.98 -7.18 -10.54
C ALA A 225 -10.11 -6.04 -11.14
N ARG A 226 -9.23 -5.45 -10.33
CA ARG A 226 -8.24 -4.41 -10.71
C ARG A 226 -6.80 -4.89 -10.65
N HIS A 227 -6.62 -6.19 -10.49
CA HIS A 227 -5.30 -6.83 -10.35
C HIS A 227 -4.48 -6.26 -9.17
N VAL A 228 -5.17 -5.91 -8.09
CA VAL A 228 -4.57 -5.52 -6.81
C VAL A 228 -4.77 -6.66 -5.80
N THR A 229 -3.67 -7.14 -5.24
CA THR A 229 -3.68 -8.10 -4.13
C THR A 229 -3.78 -7.33 -2.82
N VAL A 230 -4.73 -7.70 -1.95
CA VAL A 230 -4.82 -7.16 -0.59
C VAL A 230 -4.03 -8.06 0.35
N VAL A 231 -2.95 -7.54 0.91
CA VAL A 231 -2.13 -8.21 1.94
C VAL A 231 -2.63 -7.73 3.31
N PRO A 232 -3.26 -8.58 4.12
CA PRO A 232 -3.71 -8.19 5.44
C PRO A 232 -2.54 -8.13 6.42
N GLU A 233 -2.59 -7.19 7.35
CA GLU A 233 -1.70 -7.14 8.51
C GLU A 233 -2.50 -7.26 9.81
N ILE A 234 -2.08 -8.22 10.64
CA ILE A 234 -2.47 -8.39 12.03
C ILE A 234 -1.19 -8.26 12.85
N ASP A 235 -0.97 -7.09 13.41
CA ASP A 235 0.30 -6.75 14.05
C ASP A 235 0.49 -7.47 15.39
N LEU A 236 1.68 -8.05 15.59
CA LEU A 236 2.07 -8.91 16.71
C LEU A 236 3.58 -8.76 16.99
N PRO A 237 4.07 -8.84 18.22
CA PRO A 237 3.34 -8.82 19.49
C PRO A 237 3.19 -7.40 20.05
N GLY A 238 3.81 -6.39 19.40
CA GLY A 238 3.58 -4.96 19.63
C GLY A 238 2.26 -4.48 19.03
N HIS A 239 1.94 -3.21 19.19
CA HIS A 239 0.77 -2.56 18.57
C HIS A 239 -0.58 -3.27 18.82
N THR A 240 -0.75 -3.88 20.00
CA THR A 240 -1.86 -4.78 20.30
C THR A 240 -2.75 -4.31 21.42
N GLN A 241 -2.64 -3.05 21.87
CA GLN A 241 -3.42 -2.56 23.01
C GLN A 241 -4.93 -2.64 22.78
N ALA A 242 -5.43 -2.47 21.54
CA ALA A 242 -6.85 -2.63 21.24
C ALA A 242 -7.32 -4.10 21.45
N ALA A 243 -6.51 -5.08 21.05
CA ALA A 243 -6.79 -6.50 21.32
C ALA A 243 -6.77 -6.82 22.82
N ILE A 244 -5.78 -6.29 23.56
CA ILE A 244 -5.67 -6.47 25.01
C ILE A 244 -6.83 -5.77 25.75
N ALA A 245 -7.31 -4.64 25.27
CA ALA A 245 -8.51 -3.98 25.81
C ALA A 245 -9.76 -4.86 25.69
N ALA A 246 -9.89 -5.57 24.57
CA ALA A 246 -10.97 -6.51 24.33
C ALA A 246 -10.80 -7.82 25.13
N HIS A 247 -9.56 -8.31 25.24
CA HIS A 247 -9.17 -9.59 25.84
C HIS A 247 -7.96 -9.39 26.77
N PRO A 248 -8.18 -8.99 28.05
CA PRO A 248 -7.10 -8.68 28.99
C PRO A 248 -6.12 -9.83 29.26
N GLU A 249 -6.57 -11.05 29.07
CA GLU A 249 -5.77 -12.27 29.21
C GLU A 249 -4.64 -12.38 28.18
N LEU A 250 -4.70 -11.62 27.08
CA LEU A 250 -3.64 -11.57 26.08
C LEU A 250 -2.45 -10.72 26.51
N GLY A 251 -2.64 -9.82 27.48
CA GLY A 251 -1.59 -8.93 27.99
C GLY A 251 -0.79 -9.53 29.14
N ASN A 252 0.22 -8.79 29.59
CA ASN A 252 1.11 -9.22 30.67
C ASN A 252 0.64 -8.79 32.07
N LEU A 253 -0.31 -7.85 32.17
CA LEU A 253 -0.72 -7.24 33.43
C LEU A 253 -2.02 -7.82 34.02
N GLY A 254 -2.77 -8.63 33.25
CA GLY A 254 -4.05 -9.19 33.67
C GLY A 254 -5.18 -8.14 33.88
N THR A 255 -4.95 -6.90 33.45
CA THR A 255 -5.92 -5.79 33.52
C THR A 255 -6.21 -5.27 32.12
N ALA A 256 -7.47 -4.88 31.86
CA ALA A 256 -7.85 -4.27 30.59
C ALA A 256 -7.38 -2.80 30.52
N PRO A 257 -6.45 -2.43 29.64
CA PRO A 257 -6.25 -1.02 29.29
C PRO A 257 -7.46 -0.51 28.50
N GLU A 258 -7.63 0.82 28.43
CA GLU A 258 -8.50 1.38 27.40
C GLU A 258 -7.86 1.24 26.01
N VAL A 259 -8.67 1.21 24.94
CA VAL A 259 -8.16 1.37 23.57
C VAL A 259 -7.44 2.72 23.50
N ARG A 260 -6.24 2.73 22.92
CA ARG A 260 -5.35 3.89 22.99
C ARG A 260 -5.92 5.09 22.25
N THR A 261 -5.77 6.26 22.84
CA THR A 261 -6.29 7.55 22.33
C THR A 261 -5.19 8.49 21.86
N THR A 262 -3.93 8.06 21.97
CA THR A 262 -2.73 8.85 21.67
C THR A 262 -1.84 8.12 20.66
N TRP A 263 -0.88 8.82 20.07
CA TRP A 263 0.02 8.32 19.04
C TRP A 263 1.36 7.82 19.61
N GLY A 264 2.16 7.18 18.76
CA GLY A 264 3.48 6.61 19.09
C GLY A 264 3.41 5.21 19.69
N VAL A 265 4.56 4.65 20.05
CA VAL A 265 4.74 3.25 20.47
C VAL A 265 4.08 2.97 21.82
N GLY A 266 3.23 1.95 21.88
CA GLY A 266 2.57 1.47 23.09
C GLY A 266 3.49 0.70 24.01
N ARG A 267 3.14 0.65 25.32
CA ARG A 267 3.86 -0.21 26.29
C ARG A 267 3.23 -1.60 26.41
N ASN A 268 1.96 -1.72 26.04
CA ASN A 268 1.22 -2.97 26.18
C ASN A 268 1.54 -3.86 24.99
N VAL A 269 2.13 -5.01 25.28
CA VAL A 269 2.46 -6.04 24.30
C VAL A 269 1.79 -7.36 24.71
N LEU A 270 1.61 -8.26 23.76
CA LEU A 270 1.08 -9.60 24.04
C LEU A 270 1.98 -10.36 25.01
N ASN A 271 1.38 -11.22 25.82
CA ASN A 271 2.16 -12.21 26.56
C ASN A 271 2.59 -13.37 25.63
N ALA A 272 3.62 -14.10 26.01
CA ALA A 272 4.17 -15.21 25.23
C ALA A 272 3.60 -16.57 25.68
N GLU A 273 2.32 -16.63 26.08
CA GLU A 273 1.66 -17.85 26.54
C GLU A 273 1.08 -18.65 25.36
N ASP A 274 0.99 -19.98 25.53
CA ASP A 274 0.44 -20.86 24.49
C ASP A 274 -1.01 -20.51 24.15
N ALA A 275 -1.79 -20.04 25.12
CA ALA A 275 -3.16 -19.60 24.93
C ALA A 275 -3.24 -18.36 24.01
N THR A 276 -2.31 -17.42 24.14
CA THR A 276 -2.23 -16.24 23.28
C THR A 276 -1.84 -16.61 21.85
N ILE A 277 -0.89 -17.52 21.69
CA ILE A 277 -0.52 -18.05 20.37
C ILE A 277 -1.71 -18.76 19.72
N ALA A 278 -2.43 -19.60 20.48
CA ALA A 278 -3.62 -20.29 19.99
C ALA A 278 -4.72 -19.31 19.59
N PHE A 279 -4.95 -18.26 20.38
CA PHE A 279 -5.92 -17.20 20.06
C PHE A 279 -5.62 -16.54 18.71
N PHE A 280 -4.38 -16.12 18.47
CA PHE A 280 -4.04 -15.48 17.21
C PHE A 280 -3.93 -16.46 16.02
N ARG A 281 -3.67 -17.73 16.25
CA ARG A 281 -3.85 -18.75 15.21
C ARG A 281 -5.31 -18.88 14.79
N ASP A 282 -6.25 -18.84 15.74
CA ASP A 282 -7.69 -18.82 15.43
C ASP A 282 -8.10 -17.55 14.66
N VAL A 283 -7.54 -16.38 15.01
CA VAL A 283 -7.72 -15.12 14.26
C VAL A 283 -7.21 -15.28 12.84
N LEU A 284 -6.01 -15.78 12.67
CA LEU A 284 -5.39 -15.97 11.35
C LEU A 284 -6.13 -17.01 10.50
N GLU A 285 -6.78 -18.02 11.08
CA GLU A 285 -7.66 -18.93 10.29
C GLU A 285 -8.76 -18.14 9.58
N GLU A 286 -9.48 -17.25 10.29
CA GLU A 286 -10.54 -16.43 9.67
C GLU A 286 -9.94 -15.42 8.66
N VAL A 287 -8.75 -14.86 8.93
CA VAL A 287 -8.02 -14.01 7.98
C VAL A 287 -7.72 -14.76 6.68
N LEU A 288 -7.24 -15.99 6.76
CA LEU A 288 -6.90 -16.81 5.58
C LEU A 288 -8.11 -17.18 4.74
N GLU A 289 -9.30 -17.31 5.35
CA GLU A 289 -10.55 -17.54 4.62
C GLU A 289 -11.00 -16.29 3.83
N LEU A 290 -10.66 -15.09 4.33
CA LEU A 290 -11.09 -13.82 3.73
C LEU A 290 -10.10 -13.30 2.67
N PHE A 291 -8.80 -13.54 2.87
CA PHE A 291 -7.74 -12.99 2.03
C PHE A 291 -7.02 -14.10 1.24
N PRO A 292 -7.21 -14.16 -0.09
CA PRO A 292 -6.54 -15.14 -0.94
C PRO A 292 -5.06 -14.82 -1.18
N SER A 293 -4.54 -13.72 -0.65
CA SER A 293 -3.15 -13.30 -0.79
C SER A 293 -2.18 -14.42 -0.39
N PRO A 294 -1.11 -14.67 -1.15
CA PRO A 294 -0.06 -15.58 -0.72
C PRO A 294 0.75 -15.05 0.48
N TYR A 295 0.58 -13.80 0.82
CA TYR A 295 1.29 -13.10 1.88
C TYR A 295 0.33 -12.66 3.00
N VAL A 296 0.80 -12.77 4.25
CA VAL A 296 0.12 -12.24 5.45
C VAL A 296 1.17 -11.53 6.29
N CYS A 297 0.96 -10.25 6.60
CA CYS A 297 1.83 -9.50 7.47
C CYS A 297 1.43 -9.72 8.94
N VAL A 298 2.43 -9.95 9.78
CA VAL A 298 2.25 -10.09 11.23
C VAL A 298 2.96 -8.98 12.02
N GLY A 299 3.43 -7.93 11.32
CA GLY A 299 4.12 -6.80 11.92
C GLY A 299 5.49 -7.17 12.47
N GLY A 300 5.62 -7.20 13.78
CA GLY A 300 6.86 -7.50 14.48
C GLY A 300 7.68 -6.29 14.87
N ASP A 301 7.22 -5.09 14.50
CA ASP A 301 7.87 -3.82 14.75
C ASP A 301 7.64 -3.28 16.16
N GLU A 302 8.57 -2.45 16.59
CA GLU A 302 8.51 -1.61 17.79
C GLU A 302 8.04 -2.31 19.08
N CYS A 303 8.17 -3.64 19.18
CA CYS A 303 7.77 -4.40 20.35
C CYS A 303 8.63 -4.06 21.56
N ARG A 304 8.05 -3.36 22.53
CA ARG A 304 8.71 -3.01 23.79
C ARG A 304 8.88 -4.24 24.69
N LYS A 305 10.09 -4.44 25.20
CA LYS A 305 10.44 -5.60 26.02
C LYS A 305 10.23 -5.40 27.53
N ASP A 306 9.82 -4.20 27.96
CA ASP A 306 9.70 -3.85 29.38
C ASP A 306 8.80 -4.84 30.14
N GLN A 307 7.60 -5.11 29.58
CA GLN A 307 6.65 -6.02 30.22
C GLN A 307 7.14 -7.48 30.24
N TRP A 308 7.87 -7.92 29.23
CA TRP A 308 8.44 -9.27 29.22
C TRP A 308 9.59 -9.43 30.22
N ARG A 309 10.41 -8.38 30.42
CA ARG A 309 11.46 -8.37 31.47
C ARG A 309 10.88 -8.50 32.87
N GLU A 310 9.73 -7.88 33.11
CA GLU A 310 9.04 -7.88 34.39
C GLU A 310 8.09 -9.09 34.58
N SER A 311 7.70 -9.77 33.49
CA SER A 311 6.72 -10.87 33.52
C SER A 311 7.37 -12.20 33.96
N PRO A 312 6.95 -12.77 35.10
CA PRO A 312 7.46 -14.09 35.53
C PRO A 312 7.21 -15.21 34.51
N SER A 313 6.11 -15.15 33.75
CA SER A 313 5.78 -16.13 32.73
C SER A 313 6.68 -16.02 31.51
N ALA A 314 6.92 -14.79 30.99
CA ALA A 314 7.85 -14.57 29.90
C ALA A 314 9.28 -15.00 30.28
N GLN A 315 9.74 -14.65 31.49
CA GLN A 315 11.05 -15.06 31.99
C GLN A 315 11.15 -16.60 32.20
N ARG A 316 10.06 -17.27 32.59
CA ARG A 316 10.01 -18.72 32.62
C ARG A 316 10.11 -19.32 31.22
N ARG A 317 9.36 -18.79 30.25
CA ARG A 317 9.38 -19.22 28.85
C ARG A 317 10.77 -19.10 28.22
N ILE A 318 11.49 -18.01 28.47
CA ILE A 318 12.88 -17.80 28.02
C ILE A 318 13.77 -18.95 28.58
N ARG A 319 13.66 -19.25 29.87
CA ARG A 319 14.47 -20.35 30.48
C ARG A 319 14.10 -21.74 29.96
N GLU A 320 12.79 -22.03 29.83
CA GLU A 320 12.30 -23.34 29.35
C GLU A 320 12.73 -23.63 27.91
N LEU A 321 12.77 -22.60 27.08
CA LEU A 321 13.18 -22.69 25.66
C LEU A 321 14.70 -22.52 25.45
N GLY A 322 15.45 -22.16 26.51
CA GLY A 322 16.90 -21.92 26.42
C GLY A 322 17.27 -20.68 25.63
N LEU A 323 16.36 -19.69 25.55
CA LEU A 323 16.58 -18.43 24.86
C LEU A 323 17.49 -17.53 25.69
N ARG A 324 18.20 -16.61 25.01
CA ARG A 324 19.14 -15.70 25.67
C ARG A 324 18.44 -14.52 26.35
N ASP A 325 17.43 -13.96 25.67
CA ASP A 325 16.79 -12.71 26.05
C ASP A 325 15.40 -12.54 25.42
N GLU A 326 14.80 -11.38 25.61
CA GLU A 326 13.49 -11.01 25.09
C GLU A 326 13.47 -10.80 23.56
N GLU A 327 14.62 -10.55 22.92
CA GLU A 327 14.71 -10.48 21.45
C GLU A 327 14.55 -11.87 20.84
N GLU A 328 15.21 -12.88 21.43
CA GLU A 328 15.01 -14.28 21.02
C GLU A 328 13.60 -14.78 21.37
N LEU A 329 12.97 -14.25 22.43
CA LEU A 329 11.57 -14.57 22.74
C LEU A 329 10.64 -14.01 21.65
N GLN A 330 10.88 -12.80 21.14
CA GLN A 330 10.11 -12.26 20.03
C GLN A 330 10.33 -13.07 18.76
N SER A 331 11.56 -13.42 18.43
CA SER A 331 11.85 -14.30 17.31
C SER A 331 11.10 -15.63 17.42
N TRP A 332 11.17 -16.30 18.58
CA TRP A 332 10.40 -17.52 18.83
C TRP A 332 8.90 -17.33 18.65
N PHE A 333 8.36 -16.20 19.13
CA PHE A 333 6.95 -15.85 19.00
C PHE A 333 6.54 -15.73 17.52
N ILE A 334 7.31 -15.01 16.71
CA ILE A 334 7.06 -14.84 15.27
C ILE A 334 7.16 -16.19 14.54
N HIS A 335 8.11 -17.06 14.90
CA HIS A 335 8.23 -18.39 14.31
C HIS A 335 6.96 -19.23 14.49
N GLN A 336 6.21 -19.06 15.60
CA GLN A 336 4.95 -19.78 15.82
C GLN A 336 3.90 -19.45 14.74
N PHE A 337 3.96 -18.24 14.18
CA PHE A 337 3.05 -17.80 13.10
C PHE A 337 3.62 -18.08 11.72
N ASP A 338 4.94 -18.06 11.55
CA ASP A 338 5.57 -18.50 10.30
C ASP A 338 5.28 -19.98 10.01
N ASP A 339 5.49 -20.85 11.00
CA ASP A 339 5.15 -22.28 10.91
C ASP A 339 3.66 -22.50 10.59
N PHE A 340 2.79 -21.73 11.25
CA PHE A 340 1.35 -21.80 11.04
C PHE A 340 0.94 -21.38 9.62
N LEU A 341 1.46 -20.28 9.12
CA LEU A 341 1.17 -19.73 7.78
C LEU A 341 1.77 -20.61 6.68
N THR A 342 3.02 -21.04 6.84
CA THR A 342 3.71 -21.92 5.91
C THR A 342 3.00 -23.26 5.77
N GLY A 343 2.54 -23.83 6.89
CA GLY A 343 1.71 -25.06 6.90
C GLY A 343 0.39 -24.93 6.12
N ARG A 344 -0.05 -23.70 5.82
CA ARG A 344 -1.24 -23.37 5.02
C ARG A 344 -0.93 -22.82 3.62
N GLY A 345 0.34 -22.93 3.20
CA GLY A 345 0.79 -22.47 1.89
C GLY A 345 0.82 -20.94 1.75
N ARG A 346 0.95 -20.21 2.87
CA ARG A 346 1.12 -18.76 2.91
C ARG A 346 2.52 -18.39 3.36
N ARG A 347 2.95 -17.18 3.04
CA ARG A 347 4.24 -16.64 3.47
C ARG A 347 4.01 -15.50 4.46
N LEU A 348 4.73 -15.55 5.57
CA LEU A 348 4.78 -14.46 6.53
C LEU A 348 5.52 -13.27 5.93
N VAL A 349 4.99 -12.07 6.13
CA VAL A 349 5.69 -10.80 5.96
C VAL A 349 5.85 -10.18 7.34
N GLY A 350 6.99 -9.59 7.63
CA GLY A 350 7.20 -8.83 8.86
C GLY A 350 8.13 -7.65 8.63
N TRP A 351 8.02 -6.65 9.49
CA TRP A 351 8.92 -5.50 9.47
C TRP A 351 10.35 -5.91 9.81
N ASP A 352 11.34 -5.10 9.50
CA ASP A 352 12.74 -5.53 9.57
C ASP A 352 13.27 -5.82 10.99
N GLU A 353 12.50 -5.55 12.06
CA GLU A 353 12.77 -6.03 13.41
C GLU A 353 12.74 -7.55 13.54
N ILE A 354 12.02 -8.27 12.66
CA ILE A 354 12.04 -9.75 12.69
C ILE A 354 13.41 -10.35 12.37
N LEU A 355 14.36 -9.54 11.86
CA LEU A 355 15.76 -9.94 11.71
C LEU A 355 16.48 -10.12 13.05
N GLU A 356 15.99 -9.46 14.10
CA GLU A 356 16.56 -9.49 15.43
C GLU A 356 16.18 -10.81 16.15
N GLY A 357 17.14 -11.43 16.84
CA GLY A 357 16.91 -12.71 17.53
C GLY A 357 16.80 -13.95 16.63
N GLY A 358 16.74 -13.80 15.31
CA GLY A 358 16.69 -14.90 14.34
C GLY A 358 15.46 -14.86 13.43
N LEU A 359 15.68 -14.88 12.13
CA LEU A 359 14.63 -14.78 11.12
C LEU A 359 14.03 -16.13 10.74
N ALA A 360 12.71 -16.20 10.65
CA ALA A 360 11.99 -17.38 10.18
C ALA A 360 12.33 -17.70 8.72
N PRO A 361 12.57 -18.98 8.34
CA PRO A 361 13.16 -19.33 7.04
C PRO A 361 12.37 -18.89 5.80
N GLY A 362 11.04 -18.84 5.89
CA GLY A 362 10.15 -18.49 4.79
C GLY A 362 9.74 -17.01 4.73
N ALA A 363 10.11 -16.22 5.74
CA ALA A 363 9.64 -14.86 5.90
C ALA A 363 10.14 -13.92 4.80
N VAL A 364 9.27 -12.98 4.42
CA VAL A 364 9.59 -11.82 3.61
C VAL A 364 9.79 -10.63 4.53
N VAL A 365 10.86 -9.87 4.31
CA VAL A 365 11.19 -8.71 5.15
C VAL A 365 10.72 -7.42 4.49
N ALA A 366 9.80 -6.71 5.13
CA ALA A 366 9.43 -5.35 4.79
C ALA A 366 10.38 -4.38 5.52
N SER A 367 11.39 -3.87 4.82
CA SER A 367 12.42 -3.03 5.44
C SER A 367 12.00 -1.57 5.44
N TRP A 368 11.76 -1.01 6.64
CA TRP A 368 11.28 0.34 6.82
C TRP A 368 12.28 1.28 7.50
N ARG A 369 13.15 0.77 8.37
CA ARG A 369 14.18 1.55 9.08
C ARG A 369 15.37 1.85 8.16
N GLY A 370 15.16 2.68 7.13
CA GLY A 370 16.13 2.93 6.07
C GLY A 370 16.30 1.71 5.14
N GLU A 371 17.53 1.51 4.61
CA GLU A 371 17.81 0.44 3.64
C GLU A 371 18.61 -0.74 4.22
N LEU A 372 19.17 -0.60 5.44
CA LEU A 372 20.10 -1.58 5.99
C LEU A 372 19.45 -2.94 6.26
N GLY A 373 18.19 -2.94 6.73
CA GLY A 373 17.41 -4.17 6.91
C GLY A 373 17.20 -4.91 5.59
N ALA A 374 16.96 -4.18 4.50
CA ALA A 374 16.83 -4.78 3.17
C ALA A 374 18.12 -5.46 2.71
N VAL A 375 19.26 -4.82 2.93
CA VAL A 375 20.59 -5.37 2.57
C VAL A 375 20.86 -6.63 3.39
N ALA A 376 20.66 -6.57 4.71
CA ALA A 376 20.88 -7.69 5.62
C ALA A 376 20.02 -8.90 5.29
N ALA A 377 18.73 -8.70 5.02
CA ALA A 377 17.79 -9.75 4.66
C ALA A 377 18.13 -10.39 3.31
N ALA A 378 18.37 -9.58 2.27
CA ALA A 378 18.66 -10.05 0.93
C ALA A 378 19.94 -10.90 0.88
N ARG A 379 21.03 -10.46 1.53
CA ARG A 379 22.30 -11.22 1.61
C ARG A 379 22.16 -12.54 2.36
N ARG A 380 21.15 -12.67 3.22
CA ARG A 380 20.80 -13.91 3.93
C ARG A 380 19.85 -14.81 3.14
N GLY A 381 19.49 -14.41 1.91
CA GLY A 381 18.66 -15.18 1.00
C GLY A 381 17.16 -15.01 1.20
N HIS A 382 16.72 -14.01 2.00
CA HIS A 382 15.31 -13.67 2.18
C HIS A 382 14.82 -12.69 1.13
N ASP A 383 13.58 -12.85 0.72
CA ASP A 383 12.93 -11.87 -0.15
C ASP A 383 12.60 -10.60 0.65
N VAL A 384 12.69 -9.47 -0.03
CA VAL A 384 12.60 -8.14 0.58
C VAL A 384 11.62 -7.26 -0.17
N VAL A 385 10.85 -6.47 0.58
CA VAL A 385 10.12 -5.31 0.10
C VAL A 385 10.73 -4.05 0.71
N ASN A 386 11.23 -3.13 -0.13
CA ASN A 386 11.83 -1.88 0.36
C ASN A 386 10.73 -0.87 0.69
N CYS A 387 10.63 -0.51 1.97
CA CYS A 387 9.62 0.40 2.53
C CYS A 387 10.26 1.62 3.24
N SER A 388 11.50 2.00 2.88
CA SER A 388 12.32 2.97 3.61
C SER A 388 11.54 4.22 4.06
N ASN A 389 11.46 4.44 5.38
CA ASN A 389 10.76 5.58 5.98
C ASN A 389 11.36 6.94 5.60
N THR A 390 12.64 6.98 5.26
CA THR A 390 13.32 8.20 4.83
C THR A 390 13.02 8.58 3.38
N GLN A 391 12.34 7.71 2.60
CA GLN A 391 12.19 7.89 1.15
C GLN A 391 10.77 7.70 0.62
N VAL A 392 9.93 6.85 1.28
CA VAL A 392 8.61 6.48 0.73
C VAL A 392 7.46 6.50 1.73
N TYR A 393 7.61 7.13 2.91
CA TYR A 393 6.52 7.36 3.85
C TYR A 393 5.72 8.60 3.44
N LEU A 394 4.57 8.39 2.79
CA LEU A 394 3.75 9.45 2.23
C LEU A 394 2.90 10.20 3.28
N ASP A 395 2.94 9.80 4.54
CA ASP A 395 2.42 10.53 5.68
C ASP A 395 3.37 11.65 6.17
N TYR A 396 4.62 11.66 5.70
CA TYR A 396 5.56 12.73 5.99
C TYR A 396 5.23 14.01 5.20
N ARG A 397 5.53 15.17 5.78
CA ARG A 397 5.25 16.49 5.17
C ARG A 397 5.92 16.65 3.82
N GLN A 398 5.23 17.32 2.89
CA GLN A 398 5.68 17.50 1.51
C GLN A 398 6.51 18.76 1.28
N GLY A 399 6.56 19.67 2.26
CA GLY A 399 7.25 20.94 2.17
C GLY A 399 7.63 21.51 3.52
N VAL A 400 8.36 22.62 3.51
CA VAL A 400 8.84 23.35 4.70
C VAL A 400 7.92 24.52 5.10
N GLY A 401 6.84 24.77 4.37
CA GLY A 401 5.93 25.88 4.62
C GLY A 401 5.28 25.78 6.00
N GLU A 402 5.09 26.94 6.66
CA GLU A 402 4.39 27.01 7.96
C GLU A 402 2.91 26.65 7.86
N ASP A 403 2.36 26.70 6.66
CA ASP A 403 0.99 26.35 6.30
C ASP A 403 0.79 24.86 5.97
N GLU A 404 1.86 24.06 5.95
CA GLU A 404 1.74 22.61 5.79
C GLU A 404 0.86 22.04 6.91
N PRO A 405 -0.21 21.31 6.56
CA PRO A 405 -1.19 20.88 7.54
C PRO A 405 -0.61 19.78 8.44
N VAL A 406 -0.51 20.05 9.75
CA VAL A 406 -0.02 19.13 10.78
C VAL A 406 1.30 18.46 10.33
N PRO A 407 2.40 19.22 10.23
CA PRO A 407 3.66 18.69 9.70
C PRO A 407 4.18 17.53 10.55
N PHE A 408 4.49 16.41 9.90
CA PHE A 408 5.01 15.21 10.54
C PHE A 408 6.24 14.69 9.79
N GLY A 409 7.16 14.06 10.54
CA GLY A 409 8.37 13.49 9.98
C GLY A 409 9.29 14.51 9.31
N THR A 410 10.19 14.03 8.51
CA THR A 410 11.07 14.86 7.69
C THR A 410 10.32 15.42 6.47
N VAL A 411 10.94 16.36 5.75
CA VAL A 411 10.41 16.77 4.45
C VAL A 411 10.70 15.68 3.43
N LEU A 412 9.65 15.22 2.78
CA LEU A 412 9.72 14.23 1.69
C LEU A 412 8.99 14.81 0.48
N THR A 413 9.74 15.44 -0.41
CA THR A 413 9.20 16.11 -1.60
C THR A 413 8.81 15.13 -2.70
N LEU A 414 8.15 15.64 -3.74
CA LEU A 414 7.89 14.89 -4.98
C LEU A 414 9.19 14.37 -5.60
N GLU A 415 10.23 15.21 -5.61
CA GLU A 415 11.55 14.93 -6.16
C GLU A 415 12.28 13.84 -5.38
N ASP A 416 12.17 13.85 -4.05
CA ASP A 416 12.76 12.82 -3.19
C ASP A 416 12.14 11.46 -3.48
N VAL A 417 10.80 11.39 -3.56
CA VAL A 417 10.09 10.15 -3.92
C VAL A 417 10.42 9.70 -5.35
N TYR A 418 10.54 10.63 -6.29
CA TYR A 418 10.95 10.30 -7.67
C TYR A 418 12.40 9.80 -7.75
N ALA A 419 13.27 10.26 -6.85
CA ALA A 419 14.67 9.81 -6.77
C ALA A 419 14.83 8.45 -6.09
N PHE A 420 13.82 7.96 -5.38
CA PHE A 420 13.85 6.68 -4.68
C PHE A 420 14.20 5.52 -5.63
N GLU A 421 15.09 4.63 -5.19
CA GLU A 421 15.48 3.41 -5.91
C GLU A 421 15.12 2.17 -5.09
N PRO A 422 14.19 1.32 -5.59
CA PRO A 422 13.77 0.12 -4.86
C PRO A 422 14.90 -0.84 -4.48
N VAL A 423 15.91 -0.97 -5.32
CA VAL A 423 17.11 -1.78 -5.00
C VAL A 423 18.12 -0.91 -4.23
N PRO A 424 18.40 -1.21 -2.96
CA PRO A 424 19.40 -0.49 -2.18
C PRO A 424 20.72 -0.35 -2.92
N ARG A 425 21.36 0.82 -2.74
CA ARG A 425 22.63 1.11 -3.43
C ARG A 425 23.67 0.04 -3.18
N GLU A 426 23.74 -0.49 -1.98
CA GLU A 426 24.73 -1.50 -1.55
C GLU A 426 24.53 -2.87 -2.22
N LEU A 427 23.34 -3.15 -2.73
CA LEU A 427 23.04 -4.37 -3.48
C LEU A 427 23.28 -4.24 -4.99
N ARG A 428 23.69 -3.07 -5.50
CA ARG A 428 23.92 -2.90 -6.94
C ARG A 428 25.09 -3.75 -7.41
N GLY A 429 24.80 -4.71 -8.30
CA GLY A 429 25.79 -5.69 -8.78
C GLY A 429 26.03 -6.87 -7.85
N ASP A 430 25.36 -6.93 -6.71
CA ASP A 430 25.32 -8.07 -5.81
C ASP A 430 24.19 -9.03 -6.28
N PRO A 431 24.43 -10.36 -6.39
CA PRO A 431 23.37 -11.32 -6.70
C PRO A 431 22.17 -11.27 -5.74
N ALA A 432 22.38 -10.83 -4.50
CA ALA A 432 21.31 -10.65 -3.53
C ALA A 432 20.26 -9.58 -3.97
N ALA A 433 20.57 -8.72 -4.93
CA ALA A 433 19.60 -7.77 -5.50
C ALA A 433 18.37 -8.45 -6.10
N GLU A 434 18.50 -9.70 -6.57
CA GLU A 434 17.38 -10.50 -7.11
C GLU A 434 16.33 -10.85 -6.03
N ARG A 435 16.68 -10.72 -4.74
CA ARG A 435 15.76 -10.92 -3.62
C ARG A 435 14.84 -9.71 -3.37
N VAL A 436 15.11 -8.58 -3.98
CA VAL A 436 14.24 -7.40 -3.86
C VAL A 436 13.03 -7.59 -4.77
N LEU A 437 11.89 -7.97 -4.17
CA LEU A 437 10.62 -8.15 -4.88
C LEU A 437 10.10 -6.86 -5.49
N GLY A 438 10.46 -5.73 -4.89
CA GLY A 438 10.05 -4.39 -5.24
C GLY A 438 10.00 -3.48 -4.03
N ALA A 439 9.04 -2.55 -4.04
CA ALA A 439 8.92 -1.58 -2.96
C ALA A 439 7.47 -1.28 -2.61
N GLN A 440 7.29 -0.65 -1.44
CA GLN A 440 6.00 -0.23 -0.93
C GLN A 440 6.13 1.14 -0.27
N CYS A 441 5.23 2.07 -0.62
CA CYS A 441 5.10 3.32 0.11
C CYS A 441 4.14 3.16 1.30
N GLY A 442 4.33 3.97 2.35
CA GLY A 442 3.51 3.94 3.56
C GLY A 442 2.57 5.15 3.65
N VAL A 443 1.35 4.92 4.12
CA VAL A 443 0.37 5.94 4.49
C VAL A 443 -0.12 5.63 5.90
N TRP A 444 0.63 6.10 6.91
CA TRP A 444 0.26 5.99 8.31
C TRP A 444 -0.71 7.11 8.68
N THR A 445 -1.70 6.80 9.51
CA THR A 445 -2.87 7.68 9.65
C THR A 445 -3.04 8.33 11.02
N GLU A 446 -2.01 8.38 11.87
CA GLU A 446 -2.08 9.07 13.16
C GLU A 446 -2.55 10.51 13.00
N LEU A 447 -2.07 11.18 11.96
CA LEU A 447 -2.39 12.58 11.66
C LEU A 447 -3.22 12.76 10.38
N ILE A 448 -3.73 11.67 9.83
CA ILE A 448 -4.54 11.63 8.60
C ILE A 448 -5.93 11.08 8.95
N ASP A 449 -6.86 11.97 9.27
CA ASP A 449 -8.18 11.67 9.83
C ASP A 449 -9.30 11.57 8.78
N SER A 450 -8.99 11.73 7.52
CA SER A 450 -10.00 11.74 6.46
C SER A 450 -9.43 11.41 5.08
N ASN A 451 -10.29 10.93 4.19
CA ASN A 451 -9.93 10.64 2.80
C ASN A 451 -9.40 11.86 2.04
N ARG A 452 -9.95 13.07 2.30
CA ARG A 452 -9.42 14.32 1.72
C ARG A 452 -7.97 14.58 2.14
N ARG A 453 -7.63 14.19 3.37
CA ARG A 453 -6.27 14.32 3.86
C ARG A 453 -5.35 13.24 3.29
N ILE A 454 -5.85 12.02 3.07
CA ILE A 454 -5.13 11.01 2.28
C ILE A 454 -4.77 11.58 0.90
N ASP A 455 -5.74 12.16 0.19
CA ASP A 455 -5.50 12.77 -1.12
C ASP A 455 -4.35 13.78 -1.09
N TYR A 456 -4.41 14.70 -0.12
CA TYR A 456 -3.40 15.74 0.03
C TYR A 456 -2.01 15.16 0.32
N MET A 457 -1.92 14.20 1.24
CA MET A 457 -0.62 13.63 1.65
C MET A 457 -0.03 12.70 0.59
N VAL A 458 -0.87 11.93 -0.07
CA VAL A 458 -0.44 10.88 -1.01
C VAL A 458 -0.13 11.45 -2.39
N PHE A 459 -0.94 12.41 -2.90
CA PHE A 459 -0.76 12.93 -4.25
C PHE A 459 -0.11 14.31 -4.27
N PRO A 460 0.80 14.55 -5.24
CA PRO A 460 1.11 13.72 -6.40
C PRO A 460 2.24 12.69 -6.18
N ARG A 461 2.78 12.51 -4.97
CA ARG A 461 3.94 11.64 -4.70
C ARG A 461 3.72 10.17 -5.05
N LEU A 462 2.47 9.66 -4.94
CA LEU A 462 2.16 8.29 -5.37
C LEU A 462 2.41 8.08 -6.87
N ALA A 463 2.17 9.11 -7.69
CA ALA A 463 2.48 9.05 -9.13
C ALA A 463 4.00 8.95 -9.38
N ALA A 464 4.81 9.64 -8.57
CA ALA A 464 6.27 9.53 -8.61
C ALA A 464 6.73 8.14 -8.15
N PHE A 465 6.22 7.66 -7.03
CA PHE A 465 6.50 6.31 -6.54
C PHE A 465 6.13 5.23 -7.57
N ALA A 466 4.95 5.33 -8.16
CA ALA A 466 4.51 4.38 -9.18
C ALA A 466 5.49 4.30 -10.37
N GLU A 467 6.06 5.43 -10.77
CA GLU A 467 7.08 5.44 -11.83
C GLU A 467 8.36 4.73 -11.41
N THR A 468 8.79 4.85 -10.15
CA THR A 468 10.03 4.21 -9.68
C THR A 468 9.93 2.69 -9.63
N VAL A 469 8.74 2.14 -9.36
CA VAL A 469 8.51 0.69 -9.28
C VAL A 469 8.04 0.07 -10.61
N TRP A 470 7.57 0.90 -11.55
CA TRP A 470 7.10 0.45 -12.85
C TRP A 470 8.15 0.59 -13.94
N ALA A 471 8.72 1.81 -14.12
CA ALA A 471 9.51 2.14 -15.30
C ALA A 471 10.93 1.57 -15.23
N THR A 472 11.40 1.03 -16.37
CA THR A 472 12.79 0.56 -16.58
C THR A 472 13.68 1.62 -17.21
N ALA A 473 13.11 2.67 -17.81
CA ALA A 473 13.84 3.74 -18.46
C ALA A 473 14.63 4.58 -17.44
N ALA A 474 15.74 5.17 -17.89
CA ALA A 474 16.48 6.14 -17.09
C ALA A 474 15.55 7.28 -16.65
N ARG A 475 15.69 7.68 -15.38
CA ARG A 475 14.86 8.73 -14.79
C ARG A 475 15.22 10.10 -15.35
N ASP A 476 14.19 10.86 -15.69
CA ASP A 476 14.26 12.25 -16.14
C ASP A 476 13.16 13.04 -15.43
N LEU A 477 13.55 13.83 -14.44
CA LEU A 477 12.62 14.58 -13.60
C LEU A 477 11.83 15.64 -14.40
N GLU A 478 12.45 16.28 -15.38
CA GLU A 478 11.77 17.31 -16.20
C GLU A 478 10.72 16.66 -17.12
N ASP A 479 11.05 15.51 -17.76
CA ASP A 479 10.06 14.73 -18.51
C ASP A 479 8.93 14.24 -17.61
N PHE A 480 9.26 13.75 -16.40
CA PHE A 480 8.24 13.32 -15.43
C PHE A 480 7.32 14.48 -15.05
N ARG A 481 7.85 15.66 -14.71
CA ARG A 481 7.07 16.85 -14.36
C ARG A 481 6.14 17.26 -15.51
N ALA A 482 6.61 17.23 -16.75
CA ALA A 482 5.79 17.53 -17.92
C ALA A 482 4.64 16.52 -18.12
N ARG A 483 4.87 15.23 -17.85
CA ARG A 483 3.84 14.18 -17.88
C ARG A 483 2.88 14.31 -16.70
N LEU A 484 3.39 14.58 -15.52
CA LEU A 484 2.60 14.82 -14.31
C LEU A 484 1.67 16.02 -14.48
N ALA A 485 2.14 17.13 -15.05
CA ALA A 485 1.30 18.31 -15.33
C ALA A 485 0.08 17.97 -16.19
N ALA A 486 0.21 17.00 -17.12
CA ALA A 486 -0.92 16.49 -17.89
C ALA A 486 -1.76 15.44 -17.15
N HIS A 487 -1.21 14.81 -16.11
CA HIS A 487 -1.90 13.80 -15.30
C HIS A 487 -2.77 14.45 -14.21
N LEU A 488 -2.34 15.56 -13.61
CA LEU A 488 -3.08 16.25 -12.56
C LEU A 488 -4.54 16.58 -12.92
N PRO A 489 -4.87 17.06 -14.14
CA PRO A 489 -6.27 17.25 -14.55
C PRO A 489 -7.11 15.95 -14.54
N ARG A 490 -6.49 14.77 -14.74
CA ARG A 490 -7.19 13.48 -14.63
C ARG A 490 -7.53 13.18 -13.17
N LEU A 491 -6.60 13.46 -12.24
CA LEU A 491 -6.83 13.34 -10.80
C LEU A 491 -7.94 14.30 -10.35
N GLU A 492 -7.95 15.54 -10.84
CA GLU A 492 -9.04 16.50 -10.58
C GLU A 492 -10.39 15.99 -11.10
N ALA A 493 -10.42 15.38 -12.30
CA ALA A 493 -11.66 14.85 -12.89
C ALA A 493 -12.29 13.72 -12.06
N ILE A 494 -11.49 12.94 -11.33
CA ILE A 494 -11.95 11.89 -10.40
C ILE A 494 -12.05 12.38 -8.94
N GLY A 495 -11.87 13.69 -8.69
CA GLY A 495 -12.09 14.32 -7.40
C GLY A 495 -10.96 14.14 -6.39
N VAL A 496 -9.71 13.96 -6.82
CA VAL A 496 -8.55 13.92 -5.93
C VAL A 496 -8.11 15.33 -5.54
N GLU A 497 -8.05 15.59 -4.25
CA GLU A 497 -7.63 16.89 -3.69
C GLU A 497 -6.12 16.91 -3.35
N TYR A 498 -5.30 16.67 -4.35
CA TYR A 498 -3.84 16.59 -4.22
C TYR A 498 -3.20 17.91 -3.74
N ARG A 499 -2.01 17.84 -3.14
CA ARG A 499 -1.19 19.00 -2.81
C ARG A 499 -0.70 19.70 -4.09
N ARG A 500 -1.00 20.97 -4.21
CA ARG A 500 -0.54 21.80 -5.34
C ARG A 500 0.93 22.20 -5.15
N GLU A 501 1.62 22.48 -6.23
CA GLU A 501 3.00 23.01 -6.20
C GLU A 501 3.10 24.32 -5.40
N SER A 502 2.06 25.15 -5.47
CA SER A 502 1.94 26.41 -4.71
C SER A 502 1.72 26.22 -3.19
N GLY A 503 1.66 24.99 -2.70
CA GLY A 503 1.33 24.68 -1.31
C GLY A 503 -0.15 24.32 -1.08
N PRO A 504 -0.57 24.18 0.19
CA PRO A 504 -1.94 23.83 0.53
C PRO A 504 -2.94 24.93 0.17
N LEU A 505 -4.14 24.51 -0.18
CA LEU A 505 -5.28 25.41 -0.31
C LEU A 505 -5.82 25.78 1.09
N PRO A 506 -6.53 26.94 1.26
CA PRO A 506 -6.94 27.40 2.57
C PRO A 506 -7.71 26.38 3.43
N TRP A 507 -8.53 25.54 2.80
CA TRP A 507 -9.28 24.48 3.51
C TRP A 507 -8.48 23.19 3.77
N GLN A 508 -7.28 23.09 3.24
CA GLN A 508 -6.36 21.96 3.50
C GLN A 508 -5.47 22.24 4.71
N THR A 509 -5.29 23.50 5.09
CA THR A 509 -4.52 23.90 6.28
C THR A 509 -5.22 23.49 7.59
N ARG A 510 -4.45 23.34 8.67
CA ARG A 510 -4.93 23.01 10.02
C ARG A 510 -4.29 23.94 11.05
N PRO A 511 -4.66 25.23 11.07
CA PRO A 511 -4.06 26.20 11.98
C PRO A 511 -4.22 25.77 13.45
N GLY A 512 -3.13 25.86 14.21
CA GLY A 512 -3.12 25.56 15.64
C GLY A 512 -3.09 24.07 16.02
N VAL A 513 -3.12 23.15 15.07
CA VAL A 513 -2.94 21.72 15.33
C VAL A 513 -1.45 21.39 15.32
N PRO A 514 -0.85 20.94 16.44
CA PRO A 514 0.58 20.70 16.51
C PRO A 514 0.98 19.45 15.76
N GLY A 515 2.01 19.56 14.93
CA GLY A 515 2.68 18.44 14.30
C GLY A 515 3.89 17.94 15.11
N ARG A 516 4.69 17.12 14.46
CA ARG A 516 6.01 16.65 14.90
C ARG A 516 6.98 16.65 13.71
N PRO A 517 7.40 17.84 13.28
CA PRO A 517 8.40 17.94 12.22
C PRO A 517 9.78 17.50 12.75
N GLU A 518 10.46 16.67 11.99
CA GLU A 518 11.81 16.19 12.30
C GLU A 518 12.85 16.88 11.40
N ASP A 519 14.05 17.09 11.94
CA ASP A 519 15.20 17.48 11.12
C ASP A 519 15.70 16.25 10.33
N PRO A 520 15.97 16.35 9.03
CA PRO A 520 16.39 15.19 8.23
C PRO A 520 17.69 14.54 8.70
N LYS A 521 18.65 15.31 9.24
CA LYS A 521 19.93 14.76 9.72
C LYS A 521 19.77 14.06 11.07
N GLU A 522 18.98 14.65 11.98
CA GLU A 522 18.67 14.05 13.27
C GLU A 522 17.84 12.76 13.08
N TRP A 523 16.90 12.79 12.14
CA TRP A 523 16.10 11.62 11.79
C TRP A 523 16.97 10.50 11.20
N GLN A 524 17.87 10.81 10.25
CA GLN A 524 18.80 9.83 9.71
C GLN A 524 19.68 9.23 10.81
N ALA A 525 20.20 10.05 11.72
CA ALA A 525 20.99 9.56 12.85
C ALA A 525 20.17 8.64 13.78
N THR A 526 18.88 8.92 13.95
CA THR A 526 17.96 8.06 14.70
C THR A 526 17.78 6.70 13.99
N VAL A 527 17.54 6.70 12.69
CA VAL A 527 17.41 5.48 11.87
C VAL A 527 18.71 4.66 11.92
N ASP A 528 19.86 5.32 11.80
CA ASP A 528 21.18 4.67 11.89
C ASP A 528 21.44 4.04 13.27
N ALA A 529 20.93 4.66 14.33
CA ALA A 529 21.01 4.11 15.68
C ALA A 529 20.09 2.89 15.85
N TRP A 530 18.85 2.95 15.34
CA TRP A 530 17.92 1.83 15.39
C TRP A 530 18.41 0.58 14.65
N THR A 531 19.16 0.78 13.57
CA THR A 531 19.65 -0.30 12.72
C THR A 531 21.10 -0.67 12.97
N SER A 532 21.73 -0.09 14.02
CA SER A 532 23.16 -0.31 14.29
C SER A 532 23.51 -1.79 14.50
N ASN A 533 22.62 -2.56 15.13
CA ASN A 533 22.73 -4.00 15.32
C ASN A 533 22.60 -4.83 14.02
N LEU A 534 22.03 -4.26 12.97
CA LEU A 534 21.90 -4.92 11.67
C LEU A 534 23.18 -4.79 10.81
N ARG A 535 24.13 -3.91 11.18
CA ARG A 535 25.37 -3.71 10.41
C ARG A 535 26.22 -4.97 10.31
N ASP A 536 26.27 -5.75 11.37
CA ASP A 536 27.00 -7.02 11.39
C ASP A 536 26.27 -8.13 10.62
N LEU A 537 25.03 -7.87 10.24
CA LEU A 537 24.15 -8.77 9.48
C LEU A 537 24.10 -8.41 7.99
N ALA A 538 24.41 -7.16 7.63
CA ALA A 538 24.42 -6.61 6.26
C ALA A 538 25.80 -6.75 5.61
#